data_15f6424e88984de9cc3ec6818ba8c030
#
_entry.id   15f6424e88984de9cc3ec6818ba8c030
#
_cell.length_a   1.000
_cell.length_b   1.000
_cell.length_c   1.000
_cell.angle_alpha   90.00
_cell.angle_beta   90.00
_cell.angle_gamma   90.00
#
_symmetry.space_group_name_H-M   'P 1'
#
loop_
_entity.id
_entity.type
_entity.pdbx_description
1 polymer ?
#
loop_
_entity_poly.entity_id
_entity_poly.type
_entity_poly.pdbx_seq_one_letter_code
_entity_poly.pdbx_strand_id
1 'polypeptide(L)'
;MIKAEDLRIGDLVHVNHSHILPEESVCTIDSVYATTSFKTEHVNLILTKQDWRLGTWDCNDIDGIPLDSHILEKNGFNKIIPKKKFTKSLGYTSKFFKRCLVIELAQKRYKVSLKHEGMSDKITIRHIQYVHELQYILLALGMDADLKIPEKSDGKDAKP
;
A
#
# COMPACT_ATOMS: atom_id res chain seq x y z
N MET A 1 13.41 3.29 -2.87
CA MET A 1 13.29 2.93 -4.31
C MET A 1 12.57 1.60 -4.40
N ILE A 2 11.49 1.53 -5.15
CA ILE A 2 10.74 0.30 -5.43
C ILE A 2 11.39 -0.37 -6.65
N LYS A 3 11.44 -1.70 -6.66
CA LYS A 3 11.86 -2.41 -7.86
C LYS A 3 10.70 -2.49 -8.84
N ALA A 4 10.99 -2.32 -10.13
CA ALA A 4 9.97 -2.39 -11.19
C ALA A 4 9.20 -3.74 -11.19
N GLU A 5 9.87 -4.84 -10.83
CA GLU A 5 9.28 -6.18 -10.72
C GLU A 5 8.23 -6.30 -9.60
N ASP A 6 8.25 -5.38 -8.63
CA ASP A 6 7.31 -5.34 -7.52
C ASP A 6 6.07 -4.48 -7.82
N LEU A 7 5.99 -3.82 -8.98
CA LEU A 7 4.92 -2.90 -9.37
C LEU A 7 3.87 -3.56 -10.24
N ARG A 8 2.61 -3.18 -10.04
CA ARG A 8 1.45 -3.66 -10.80
C ARG A 8 0.49 -2.52 -11.12
N ILE A 9 -0.35 -2.75 -12.12
CA ILE A 9 -1.48 -1.87 -12.42
C ILE A 9 -2.40 -1.78 -11.20
N GLY A 10 -2.81 -0.58 -10.84
CA GLY A 10 -3.62 -0.29 -9.66
C GLY A 10 -2.82 0.03 -8.39
N ASP A 11 -1.50 -0.12 -8.40
CA ASP A 11 -0.68 0.24 -7.24
C ASP A 11 -0.68 1.74 -6.98
N LEU A 12 -0.75 2.09 -5.70
CA LEU A 12 -0.59 3.46 -5.24
C LEU A 12 0.88 3.75 -4.96
N VAL A 13 1.38 4.81 -5.58
CA VAL A 13 2.78 5.24 -5.50
C VAL A 13 2.90 6.74 -5.28
N HIS A 14 4.04 7.18 -4.76
CA HIS A 14 4.43 8.59 -4.76
C HIS A 14 5.27 8.90 -5.99
N VAL A 15 5.07 10.07 -6.58
CA VAL A 15 5.93 10.61 -7.63
C VAL A 15 6.96 11.53 -6.99
N ASN A 16 8.23 11.24 -7.24
CA ASN A 16 9.36 12.07 -6.86
C ASN A 16 9.81 12.93 -8.03
N HIS A 17 10.40 14.07 -7.73
CA HIS A 17 11.07 14.94 -8.70
C HIS A 17 10.20 15.36 -9.90
N SER A 18 8.92 15.61 -9.68
CA SER A 18 8.04 16.12 -10.71
C SER A 18 8.08 17.64 -10.76
N HIS A 19 8.25 18.21 -11.96
CA HIS A 19 8.03 19.65 -12.22
C HIS A 19 6.54 19.98 -12.40
N ILE A 20 5.70 18.96 -12.55
CA ILE A 20 4.27 19.11 -12.88
C ILE A 20 3.39 18.86 -11.66
N LEU A 21 3.83 17.97 -10.77
CA LEU A 21 3.07 17.57 -9.59
C LEU A 21 3.75 18.05 -8.31
N PRO A 22 2.98 18.40 -7.27
CA PRO A 22 3.54 18.61 -5.94
C PRO A 22 4.33 17.35 -5.49
N GLU A 23 5.42 17.58 -4.76
CA GLU A 23 6.17 16.49 -4.14
C GLU A 23 5.24 15.56 -3.34
N GLU A 24 5.55 14.25 -3.39
CA GLU A 24 4.77 13.21 -2.74
C GLU A 24 3.31 13.08 -3.24
N SER A 25 3.01 13.53 -4.45
CA SER A 25 1.69 13.26 -5.03
C SER A 25 1.42 11.76 -5.10
N VAL A 26 0.26 11.36 -4.57
CA VAL A 26 -0.23 9.98 -4.68
C VAL A 26 -0.81 9.78 -6.07
N CYS A 27 -0.30 8.79 -6.77
CA CYS A 27 -0.77 8.41 -8.10
C CYS A 27 -1.06 6.91 -8.16
N THR A 28 -1.90 6.51 -9.10
CA THR A 28 -2.18 5.09 -9.39
C THR A 28 -1.44 4.69 -10.66
N ILE A 29 -0.87 3.50 -10.67
CA ILE A 29 -0.26 2.93 -11.88
C ILE A 29 -1.37 2.44 -12.81
N ASP A 30 -1.46 3.03 -14.00
CA ASP A 30 -2.41 2.64 -15.06
C ASP A 30 -1.83 1.54 -15.96
N SER A 31 -0.56 1.66 -16.31
CA SER A 31 0.14 0.64 -17.10
C SER A 31 1.63 0.59 -16.82
N VAL A 32 2.21 -0.58 -17.05
CA VAL A 32 3.65 -0.87 -16.91
C VAL A 32 4.13 -1.44 -18.23
N TYR A 33 5.21 -0.90 -18.78
CA TYR A 33 5.81 -1.42 -20.01
C TYR A 33 7.33 -1.21 -20.02
N ALA A 34 8.02 -2.10 -20.70
CA ALA A 34 9.46 -1.99 -20.89
C ALA A 34 9.78 -1.31 -22.23
N THR A 35 10.77 -0.44 -22.23
CA THR A 35 11.36 0.10 -23.46
C THR A 35 12.85 -0.18 -23.47
N THR A 36 13.40 -0.54 -24.62
CA THR A 36 14.83 -0.71 -24.80
C THR A 36 15.39 0.47 -25.56
N SER A 37 16.27 1.23 -24.93
CA SER A 37 16.98 2.33 -25.55
C SER A 37 18.47 2.19 -25.32
N PHE A 38 19.27 2.23 -26.39
CA PHE A 38 20.74 2.20 -26.33
C PHE A 38 21.35 1.13 -25.40
N LYS A 39 20.82 -0.10 -25.44
CA LYS A 39 21.24 -1.27 -24.63
C LYS A 39 20.86 -1.23 -23.15
N THR A 40 20.04 -0.29 -22.71
CA THR A 40 19.45 -0.27 -21.37
C THR A 40 17.95 -0.54 -21.45
N GLU A 41 17.47 -1.43 -20.59
CA GLU A 41 16.04 -1.62 -20.39
C GLU A 41 15.53 -0.59 -19.40
N HIS A 42 14.52 0.17 -19.80
CA HIS A 42 13.81 1.10 -18.93
C HIS A 42 12.41 0.57 -18.69
N VAL A 43 12.00 0.54 -17.43
CA VAL A 43 10.61 0.26 -17.09
C VAL A 43 9.90 1.59 -16.94
N ASN A 44 8.91 1.80 -17.79
CA ASN A 44 8.10 3.00 -17.81
C ASN A 44 6.71 2.70 -17.29
N LEU A 45 6.12 3.70 -16.66
CA LEU A 45 4.83 3.65 -16.04
C LEU A 45 3.95 4.74 -16.61
N ILE A 46 2.67 4.44 -16.82
CA ILE A 46 1.67 5.48 -17.02
C ILE A 46 0.95 5.64 -15.70
N LEU A 47 0.93 6.85 -15.20
CA LEU A 47 0.30 7.19 -13.94
C LEU A 47 -0.99 7.96 -14.16
N THR A 48 -1.97 7.72 -13.31
CA THR A 48 -3.21 8.48 -13.25
C THR A 48 -3.36 9.11 -11.86
N LYS A 49 -3.96 10.29 -11.82
CA LYS A 49 -4.37 10.97 -10.61
C LYS A 49 -5.77 11.53 -10.81
N GLN A 50 -6.76 11.08 -10.03
CA GLN A 50 -8.14 11.54 -10.12
C GLN A 50 -8.68 11.52 -11.58
N ASP A 51 -8.50 10.39 -12.26
CA ASP A 51 -8.90 10.15 -13.67
C ASP A 51 -8.09 10.92 -14.74
N TRP A 52 -7.09 11.67 -14.34
CA TRP A 52 -6.20 12.35 -15.28
C TRP A 52 -4.96 11.49 -15.55
N ARG A 53 -4.71 11.22 -16.83
CA ARG A 53 -3.49 10.53 -17.28
C ARG A 53 -2.32 11.49 -17.27
N LEU A 54 -1.32 11.21 -16.44
CA LEU A 54 -0.18 12.11 -16.22
C LEU A 54 0.99 11.90 -17.20
N GLY A 55 0.86 10.92 -18.12
CA GLY A 55 1.93 10.58 -19.07
C GLY A 55 2.83 9.46 -18.57
N THR A 56 4.04 9.40 -19.16
CA THR A 56 5.02 8.35 -18.96
C THR A 56 6.04 8.76 -17.90
N TRP A 57 6.34 7.86 -16.98
CA TRP A 57 7.30 8.04 -15.88
C TRP A 57 8.29 6.89 -15.86
N ASP A 58 9.56 7.17 -15.55
CA ASP A 58 10.53 6.12 -15.26
C ASP A 58 10.25 5.54 -13.87
N CYS A 59 10.48 4.24 -13.67
CA CYS A 59 10.29 3.61 -12.37
C CYS A 59 11.23 4.19 -11.28
N ASN A 60 12.31 4.86 -11.67
CA ASN A 60 13.21 5.55 -10.75
C ASN A 60 12.63 6.87 -10.21
N ASP A 61 11.61 7.42 -10.85
CA ASP A 61 10.96 8.68 -10.45
C ASP A 61 9.80 8.45 -9.47
N ILE A 62 9.60 7.21 -9.05
CA ILE A 62 8.53 6.86 -8.13
C ILE A 62 9.05 6.17 -6.88
N ASP A 63 8.33 6.35 -5.78
CA ASP A 63 8.56 5.64 -4.52
C ASP A 63 7.29 5.01 -3.98
N GLY A 64 7.48 3.95 -3.17
CA GLY A 64 6.38 3.34 -2.43
C GLY A 64 5.89 4.26 -1.33
N ILE A 65 4.58 4.35 -1.20
CA ILE A 65 3.96 5.02 -0.06
C ILE A 65 4.23 4.19 1.19
N PRO A 66 4.97 4.71 2.18
CA PRO A 66 5.21 3.97 3.41
C PRO A 66 3.89 3.65 4.11
N LEU A 67 3.72 2.39 4.51
CA LEU A 67 2.55 1.99 5.29
C LEU A 67 2.69 2.50 6.72
N ASP A 68 1.66 3.15 7.23
CA ASP A 68 1.61 3.66 8.59
C ASP A 68 0.28 3.36 9.30
N SER A 69 0.20 3.76 10.57
CA SER A 69 -1.00 3.54 11.38
C SER A 69 -2.21 4.32 10.91
N HIS A 70 -2.02 5.52 10.34
CA HIS A 70 -3.11 6.37 9.85
C HIS A 70 -3.77 5.77 8.62
N ILE A 71 -2.96 5.26 7.68
CA ILE A 71 -3.46 4.55 6.50
C ILE A 71 -4.25 3.33 6.92
N LEU A 72 -3.76 2.53 7.87
CA LEU A 72 -4.46 1.36 8.36
C LEU A 72 -5.82 1.73 8.99
N GLU A 73 -5.84 2.72 9.87
CA GLU A 73 -7.07 3.18 10.54
C GLU A 73 -8.10 3.73 9.53
N LYS A 74 -7.65 4.55 8.57
CA LYS A 74 -8.53 5.11 7.52
C LYS A 74 -9.17 4.04 6.63
N ASN A 75 -8.50 2.90 6.51
CA ASN A 75 -8.96 1.76 5.70
C ASN A 75 -9.66 0.67 6.53
N GLY A 76 -10.16 1.02 7.70
CA GLY A 76 -11.02 0.16 8.51
C GLY A 76 -10.29 -0.97 9.24
N PHE A 77 -8.98 -0.82 9.48
CA PHE A 77 -8.26 -1.71 10.38
C PHE A 77 -8.46 -1.25 11.82
N ASN A 78 -9.03 -2.12 12.64
CA ASN A 78 -9.25 -1.84 14.05
C ASN A 78 -7.93 -1.92 14.81
N LYS A 79 -7.63 -0.88 15.57
CA LYS A 79 -6.45 -0.77 16.41
C LYS A 79 -6.63 -1.59 17.69
N ILE A 80 -5.77 -2.57 17.89
CA ILE A 80 -5.73 -3.39 19.12
C ILE A 80 -4.69 -2.83 20.09
N ILE A 81 -3.49 -2.53 19.59
CA ILE A 81 -2.42 -1.88 20.34
C ILE A 81 -2.01 -0.63 19.56
N PRO A 82 -2.02 0.58 20.17
CA PRO A 82 -1.69 1.83 19.50
C PRO A 82 -0.39 1.73 18.71
N LYS A 83 -0.44 2.11 17.42
CA LYS A 83 0.67 2.11 16.46
C LYS A 83 1.40 0.78 16.25
N LYS A 84 0.99 -0.31 16.92
CA LYS A 84 1.72 -1.58 16.90
C LYS A 84 0.92 -2.75 16.34
N LYS A 85 -0.39 -2.79 16.59
CA LYS A 85 -1.19 -3.95 16.20
C LYS A 85 -2.57 -3.54 15.71
N PHE A 86 -2.92 -4.03 14.54
CA PHE A 86 -4.18 -3.75 13.83
C PHE A 86 -4.82 -5.05 13.38
N THR A 87 -6.14 -5.06 13.29
CA THR A 87 -6.89 -6.21 12.78
C THR A 87 -8.00 -5.76 11.83
N LYS A 88 -8.29 -6.58 10.82
CA LYS A 88 -9.43 -6.39 9.92
C LYS A 88 -10.13 -7.72 9.74
N SER A 89 -11.46 -7.73 9.94
CA SER A 89 -12.27 -8.94 9.72
C SER A 89 -12.31 -9.26 8.22
N LEU A 90 -12.14 -10.54 7.89
CA LEU A 90 -12.23 -11.09 6.53
C LEU A 90 -13.54 -11.84 6.27
N GLY A 91 -14.49 -11.77 7.22
CA GLY A 91 -15.71 -12.57 7.16
C GLY A 91 -15.53 -13.99 7.73
N TYR A 92 -16.54 -14.80 7.48
CA TYR A 92 -16.60 -16.18 7.99
C TYR A 92 -16.13 -17.17 6.93
N THR A 93 -15.30 -18.14 7.31
CA THR A 93 -14.97 -19.32 6.48
C THR A 93 -16.01 -20.40 6.59
N SER A 94 -16.74 -20.42 7.71
CA SER A 94 -17.85 -21.33 7.98
C SER A 94 -18.75 -20.66 9.03
N LYS A 95 -19.87 -21.30 9.38
CA LYS A 95 -20.78 -20.77 10.42
C LYS A 95 -20.08 -20.49 11.76
N PHE A 96 -18.90 -21.07 11.98
CA PHE A 96 -18.23 -21.05 13.30
C PHE A 96 -16.88 -20.33 13.32
N PHE A 97 -16.27 -20.08 12.17
CA PHE A 97 -14.90 -19.54 12.14
C PHE A 97 -14.83 -18.24 11.35
N LYS A 98 -14.59 -17.15 12.05
CA LYS A 98 -14.30 -15.85 11.48
C LYS A 98 -12.80 -15.70 11.30
N ARG A 99 -12.39 -15.29 10.10
CA ARG A 99 -11.00 -14.96 9.83
C ARG A 99 -10.74 -13.48 10.02
N CYS A 100 -9.56 -13.15 10.47
CA CYS A 100 -9.08 -11.79 10.51
C CYS A 100 -7.64 -11.68 10.01
N LEU A 101 -7.37 -10.56 9.34
CA LEU A 101 -6.03 -10.13 9.00
C LEU A 101 -5.47 -9.40 10.21
N VAL A 102 -4.27 -9.79 10.63
CA VAL A 102 -3.55 -9.18 11.74
C VAL A 102 -2.28 -8.55 11.20
N ILE A 103 -2.10 -7.26 11.47
CA ILE A 103 -0.93 -6.49 11.06
C ILE A 103 -0.22 -6.01 12.33
N GLU A 104 1.01 -6.43 12.52
CA GLU A 104 1.82 -6.10 13.71
C GLU A 104 3.11 -5.40 13.28
N LEU A 105 3.41 -4.24 13.89
CA LEU A 105 4.67 -3.55 13.66
C LEU A 105 5.81 -4.37 14.27
N ALA A 106 6.72 -4.82 13.43
CA ALA A 106 7.90 -5.59 13.78
C ALA A 106 9.14 -4.83 13.28
N GLN A 107 9.85 -4.19 14.18
CA GLN A 107 10.99 -3.29 13.88
C GLN A 107 10.53 -2.13 12.97
N LYS A 108 11.00 -2.08 11.70
CA LYS A 108 10.64 -1.04 10.70
C LYS A 108 9.63 -1.51 9.65
N ARG A 109 9.09 -2.74 9.79
CA ARG A 109 8.15 -3.35 8.83
C ARG A 109 6.92 -3.85 9.55
N TYR A 110 5.86 -4.06 8.82
CA TYR A 110 4.64 -4.67 9.33
C TYR A 110 4.61 -6.16 8.99
N LYS A 111 4.47 -7.00 10.01
CA LYS A 111 4.22 -8.42 9.85
C LYS A 111 2.73 -8.63 9.62
N VAL A 112 2.37 -9.22 8.49
CA VAL A 112 0.98 -9.53 8.14
C VAL A 112 0.73 -11.02 8.36
N SER A 113 -0.34 -11.34 9.05
CA SER A 113 -0.71 -12.71 9.39
C SER A 113 -2.22 -12.92 9.28
N LEU A 114 -2.62 -14.15 8.94
CA LEU A 114 -4.00 -14.62 9.05
C LEU A 114 -4.20 -15.30 10.39
N LYS A 115 -5.36 -15.04 11.01
CA LYS A 115 -5.78 -15.64 12.25
C LYS A 115 -7.26 -16.03 12.19
N HIS A 116 -7.61 -17.18 12.74
CA HIS A 116 -8.99 -17.51 13.08
C HIS A 116 -9.34 -16.92 14.44
N GLU A 117 -10.51 -16.31 14.54
CA GLU A 117 -10.99 -15.76 15.82
C GLU A 117 -11.16 -16.92 16.83
N GLY A 118 -10.69 -16.70 18.06
CA GLY A 118 -10.68 -17.73 19.10
C GLY A 118 -9.50 -18.70 19.07
N MET A 119 -8.68 -18.71 18.02
CA MET A 119 -7.46 -19.54 17.98
C MET A 119 -6.23 -18.72 18.38
N SER A 120 -5.27 -19.35 19.05
CA SER A 120 -3.98 -18.75 19.37
C SER A 120 -3.09 -18.64 18.13
N ASP A 121 -3.21 -19.62 17.22
CA ASP A 121 -2.32 -19.77 16.10
C ASP A 121 -2.62 -18.76 14.98
N LYS A 122 -1.56 -18.26 14.39
CA LYS A 122 -1.61 -17.37 13.23
C LYS A 122 -0.61 -17.78 12.18
N ILE A 123 -1.03 -17.69 10.93
CA ILE A 123 -0.19 -17.99 9.76
C ILE A 123 0.39 -16.67 9.27
N THR A 124 1.71 -16.53 9.31
CA THR A 124 2.39 -15.36 8.76
C THR A 124 2.37 -15.44 7.23
N ILE A 125 1.88 -14.36 6.59
CA ILE A 125 1.86 -14.22 5.14
C ILE A 125 3.21 -13.65 4.68
N ARG A 126 3.52 -12.42 5.07
CA ARG A 126 4.80 -11.77 4.77
C ARG A 126 5.04 -10.53 5.66
N HIS A 127 6.23 -9.97 5.54
CA HIS A 127 6.54 -8.64 6.07
C HIS A 127 6.41 -7.61 4.94
N ILE A 128 5.77 -6.49 5.23
CA ILE A 128 5.51 -5.41 4.29
C ILE A 128 5.97 -4.07 4.85
N GLN A 129 6.26 -3.14 3.95
CA GLN A 129 6.69 -1.79 4.29
C GLN A 129 5.84 -0.73 3.59
N TYR A 130 5.28 -1.06 2.44
CA TYR A 130 4.59 -0.12 1.57
C TYR A 130 3.12 -0.48 1.36
N VAL A 131 2.34 0.52 0.97
CA VAL A 131 0.90 0.40 0.71
C VAL A 131 0.59 -0.62 -0.38
N HIS A 132 1.30 -0.59 -1.52
CA HIS A 132 1.07 -1.52 -2.63
C HIS A 132 1.27 -2.98 -2.21
N GLU A 133 2.20 -3.27 -1.30
CA GLU A 133 2.37 -4.63 -0.78
C GLU A 133 1.16 -5.11 0.04
N LEU A 134 0.49 -4.18 0.76
CA LEU A 134 -0.78 -4.48 1.44
C LEU A 134 -1.91 -4.68 0.42
N GLN A 135 -1.97 -3.86 -0.63
CA GLN A 135 -2.94 -4.01 -1.71
C GLN A 135 -2.88 -5.43 -2.31
N TYR A 136 -1.70 -5.98 -2.53
CA TYR A 136 -1.54 -7.36 -3.03
C TYR A 136 -2.11 -8.42 -2.10
N ILE A 137 -1.86 -8.26 -0.81
CA ILE A 137 -2.39 -9.20 0.17
C ILE A 137 -3.93 -9.13 0.19
N LEU A 138 -4.49 -7.92 0.16
CA LEU A 138 -5.94 -7.73 0.13
C LEU A 138 -6.57 -8.35 -1.12
N LEU A 139 -5.99 -8.09 -2.31
CA LEU A 139 -6.44 -8.69 -3.58
C LEU A 139 -6.37 -10.22 -3.54
N ALA A 140 -5.25 -10.77 -3.07
CA ALA A 140 -5.07 -12.23 -2.96
C ALA A 140 -6.08 -12.88 -1.99
N LEU A 141 -6.61 -12.11 -1.04
CA LEU A 141 -7.64 -12.54 -0.10
C LEU A 141 -9.07 -12.27 -0.60
N GLY A 142 -9.23 -11.75 -1.83
CA GLY A 142 -10.52 -11.37 -2.40
C GLY A 142 -11.17 -10.18 -1.72
N MET A 143 -10.36 -9.29 -1.14
CA MET A 143 -10.82 -8.07 -0.48
C MET A 143 -10.65 -6.86 -1.39
N ASP A 144 -11.40 -5.81 -1.07
CA ASP A 144 -11.17 -4.50 -1.66
C ASP A 144 -9.77 -4.00 -1.30
N ALA A 145 -8.99 -3.69 -2.33
CA ALA A 145 -7.63 -3.19 -2.24
C ALA A 145 -7.52 -1.70 -2.60
N ASP A 146 -8.64 -1.01 -2.83
CA ASP A 146 -8.68 0.43 -3.03
C ASP A 146 -8.45 1.16 -1.70
N LEU A 147 -7.17 1.37 -1.39
CA LEU A 147 -6.75 1.96 -0.12
C LEU A 147 -6.77 3.49 -0.20
N LYS A 148 -7.46 4.10 0.76
CA LYS A 148 -7.50 5.56 0.93
C LYS A 148 -6.25 6.05 1.64
N ILE A 149 -5.49 6.91 0.97
CA ILE A 149 -4.34 7.58 1.57
C ILE A 149 -4.81 8.87 2.25
N PRO A 150 -4.46 9.12 3.52
CA PRO A 150 -4.70 10.40 4.16
C PRO A 150 -3.94 11.51 3.41
N GLU A 151 -4.62 12.59 3.08
CA GLU A 151 -3.90 13.80 2.68
C GLU A 151 -3.06 14.25 3.89
N LYS A 152 -1.80 14.62 3.66
CA LYS A 152 -1.01 15.27 4.69
C LYS A 152 -1.75 16.55 5.04
N SER A 153 -2.32 16.65 6.23
CA SER A 153 -2.80 17.93 6.74
C SER A 153 -1.58 18.85 6.78
N ASP A 154 -1.58 19.87 5.92
CA ASP A 154 -0.61 20.96 6.02
C ASP A 154 -0.62 21.41 7.47
N GLY A 155 0.54 21.25 8.13
CA GLY A 155 0.70 21.39 9.58
C GLY A 155 0.32 22.78 10.11
N LYS A 156 -0.99 23.06 10.19
CA LYS A 156 -1.54 24.30 10.78
C LYS A 156 -2.05 24.16 12.21
N ASP A 157 -1.96 22.96 12.79
CA ASP A 157 -2.38 22.74 14.17
C ASP A 157 -1.19 22.44 15.08
N ALA A 158 -0.20 23.33 15.08
CA ALA A 158 0.83 23.37 16.10
C ALA A 158 1.07 24.80 16.52
N LYS A 159 0.12 25.37 17.30
CA LYS A 159 0.46 26.44 18.22
C LYS A 159 -0.31 26.26 19.53
N PRO A 160 0.42 26.32 20.66
CA PRO A 160 -0.13 26.17 22.00
C PRO A 160 -1.07 27.29 22.40
#